data_b5de2467d170f8821ff5d656f0c0c4d6
#
_entry.id   b5de2467d170f8821ff5d656f0c0c4d6
#
_cell.length_a   1.000
_cell.length_b   1.000
_cell.length_c   1.000
_cell.angle_alpha   90.00
_cell.angle_beta   90.00
_cell.angle_gamma   90.00
#
_symmetry.space_group_name_H-M   'P 1'
#
loop_
_entity.id
_entity.type
_entity.pdbx_description
1 polymer ?
#
loop_
_entity_poly.entity_id
_entity_poly.type
_entity_poly.pdbx_seq_one_letter_code
_entity_poly.pdbx_strand_id
1 'polypeptide(L)'
;MAAVPGNRVAAATPGPQDSDPACRVSEPVRVEALAIRGQGGPAVVTFAPPPLLSCAMARTLADWLDRSLQPLARGHFERDLVALRVGGGHECRRRNRASTGPVSEHATGQALDIFAIKLRTGGDAVEVVVEKPQGLAQNRFLDAVRQSACGAFMTTLGPGSDAAHANHLHVDIQERRSRASRFCQ
;
A
#
# COMPACT_ATOMS: atom_id res chain seq x y z
N MET A 1 -10.46 3.73 -12.94
CA MET A 1 -9.37 4.38 -12.16
C MET A 1 -8.87 5.65 -12.84
N ALA A 2 -8.43 5.62 -14.09
CA ALA A 2 -7.94 6.82 -14.79
C ALA A 2 -8.97 7.96 -14.93
N ALA A 3 -10.26 7.64 -14.94
CA ALA A 3 -11.35 8.63 -15.09
C ALA A 3 -11.66 9.43 -13.81
N VAL A 4 -11.04 9.13 -12.67
CA VAL A 4 -11.25 9.90 -11.42
C VAL A 4 -10.32 11.12 -11.45
N PRO A 5 -10.85 12.35 -11.38
CA PRO A 5 -10.03 13.56 -11.35
C PRO A 5 -9.00 13.51 -10.21
N GLY A 6 -7.75 13.82 -10.54
CA GLY A 6 -6.63 13.74 -9.58
C GLY A 6 -5.88 12.40 -9.58
N ASN A 7 -6.44 11.30 -10.09
CA ASN A 7 -5.68 10.08 -10.28
C ASN A 7 -4.63 10.25 -11.40
N ARG A 8 -3.41 9.85 -11.11
CA ARG A 8 -2.33 9.66 -12.10
C ARG A 8 -1.98 8.18 -12.15
N VAL A 9 -2.72 7.46 -12.99
CA VAL A 9 -2.62 6.01 -13.18
C VAL A 9 -2.54 5.74 -14.68
N ALA A 10 -1.47 5.10 -15.12
CA ALA A 10 -1.26 4.73 -16.51
C ALA A 10 -1.24 3.21 -16.69
N ALA A 11 -1.72 2.72 -17.82
CA ALA A 11 -1.47 1.33 -18.21
C ALA A 11 0.04 1.07 -18.26
N ALA A 12 0.46 -0.09 -17.81
CA ALA A 12 1.87 -0.46 -17.74
C ALA A 12 2.11 -1.81 -18.40
N THR A 13 3.32 -2.00 -18.90
CA THR A 13 3.78 -3.30 -19.39
C THR A 13 4.85 -3.79 -18.41
N PRO A 14 4.73 -5.01 -17.86
CA PRO A 14 5.81 -5.64 -17.10
C PRO A 14 7.08 -5.76 -17.93
N GLY A 15 8.23 -5.74 -17.25
CA GLY A 15 9.52 -5.81 -17.94
C GLY A 15 9.79 -7.20 -18.56
N PRO A 16 10.80 -7.32 -19.45
CA PRO A 16 11.19 -8.59 -20.08
C PRO A 16 11.61 -9.68 -19.08
N GLN A 17 12.04 -9.29 -17.88
CA GLN A 17 12.43 -10.21 -16.79
C GLN A 17 11.23 -10.96 -16.20
N ASP A 18 10.01 -10.50 -16.50
CA ASP A 18 8.75 -11.05 -15.99
C ASP A 18 8.11 -12.04 -16.97
N SER A 19 8.95 -12.79 -17.71
CA SER A 19 8.51 -13.77 -18.69
C SER A 19 7.87 -15.03 -18.08
N ASP A 20 8.08 -15.29 -16.77
CA ASP A 20 7.43 -16.40 -16.08
C ASP A 20 5.90 -16.19 -16.06
N PRO A 21 5.11 -17.12 -16.62
CA PRO A 21 3.64 -17.04 -16.56
C PRO A 21 3.07 -16.91 -15.15
N ALA A 22 3.77 -17.43 -14.12
CA ALA A 22 3.39 -17.31 -12.72
C ALA A 22 3.52 -15.87 -12.17
N CYS A 23 4.27 -15.01 -12.87
CA CYS A 23 4.48 -13.61 -12.51
C CYS A 23 3.62 -12.64 -13.35
N ARG A 24 2.61 -13.15 -14.03
CA ARG A 24 1.74 -12.32 -14.86
C ARG A 24 0.87 -11.40 -14.00
N VAL A 25 0.98 -10.10 -14.24
CA VAL A 25 0.10 -9.10 -13.63
C VAL A 25 -1.16 -8.92 -14.49
N SER A 26 -2.33 -9.07 -13.88
CA SER A 26 -3.61 -8.81 -14.54
C SER A 26 -3.87 -7.31 -14.61
N GLU A 27 -4.17 -6.78 -15.82
CA GLU A 27 -4.44 -5.35 -16.05
C GLU A 27 -3.40 -4.45 -15.35
N PRO A 28 -2.11 -4.54 -15.71
CA PRO A 28 -1.05 -3.85 -15.00
C PRO A 28 -1.17 -2.34 -15.14
N VAL A 29 -1.03 -1.64 -14.02
CA VAL A 29 -1.06 -0.18 -13.94
C VAL A 29 0.13 0.34 -13.13
N ARG A 30 0.69 1.47 -13.58
CA ARG A 30 1.63 2.27 -12.79
C ARG A 30 0.88 3.36 -12.07
N VAL A 31 1.05 3.42 -10.76
CA VAL A 31 0.30 4.33 -9.89
C VAL A 31 1.24 5.44 -9.39
N GLU A 32 1.11 6.65 -9.93
CA GLU A 32 1.87 7.82 -9.47
C GLU A 32 1.14 8.56 -8.35
N ALA A 33 -0.19 8.69 -8.47
CA ALA A 33 -1.02 9.33 -7.45
C ALA A 33 -2.46 8.82 -7.50
N LEU A 34 -3.10 8.82 -6.33
CA LEU A 34 -4.51 8.50 -6.16
C LEU A 34 -5.24 9.67 -5.49
N ALA A 35 -6.42 9.98 -6.00
CA ALA A 35 -7.30 11.00 -5.46
C ALA A 35 -7.93 10.52 -4.13
N ILE A 36 -8.05 11.44 -3.20
CA ILE A 36 -8.73 11.28 -1.91
C ILE A 36 -9.55 12.53 -1.60
N ARG A 37 -10.43 12.44 -0.61
CA ARG A 37 -11.15 13.59 -0.07
C ARG A 37 -10.27 14.34 0.93
N GLY A 38 -9.68 15.46 0.50
CA GLY A 38 -8.89 16.37 1.32
C GLY A 38 -9.77 17.27 2.22
N GLN A 39 -9.17 17.95 3.20
CA GLN A 39 -9.86 18.81 4.17
C GLN A 39 -10.52 20.04 3.51
N GLY A 40 -9.88 20.59 2.49
CA GLY A 40 -10.38 21.74 1.71
C GLY A 40 -10.93 21.39 0.33
N GLY A 41 -11.20 20.10 0.04
CA GLY A 41 -11.63 19.62 -1.27
C GLY A 41 -10.82 18.43 -1.77
N PRO A 42 -10.85 18.13 -3.08
CA PRO A 42 -10.08 17.03 -3.65
C PRO A 42 -8.57 17.18 -3.38
N ALA A 43 -7.94 16.11 -2.94
CA ALA A 43 -6.50 16.03 -2.70
C ALA A 43 -5.94 14.76 -3.36
N VAL A 44 -4.62 14.62 -3.41
CA VAL A 44 -3.96 13.47 -4.00
C VAL A 44 -2.87 12.93 -3.08
N VAL A 45 -2.75 11.61 -3.06
CA VAL A 45 -1.66 10.88 -2.42
C VAL A 45 -0.68 10.42 -3.48
N THR A 46 0.57 10.84 -3.39
CA THR A 46 1.64 10.43 -4.30
C THR A 46 2.37 9.19 -3.80
N PHE A 47 2.98 8.42 -4.70
CA PHE A 47 3.75 7.23 -4.38
C PHE A 47 5.22 7.40 -4.79
N ALA A 48 6.13 7.04 -3.90
CA ALA A 48 7.56 7.13 -4.14
C ALA A 48 8.24 5.79 -3.75
N PRO A 49 8.77 5.04 -4.74
CA PRO A 49 8.58 5.19 -6.19
C PRO A 49 7.15 4.83 -6.63
N PRO A 50 6.71 5.23 -7.85
CA PRO A 50 5.42 4.80 -8.40
C PRO A 50 5.37 3.27 -8.59
N PRO A 51 4.53 2.52 -7.86
CA PRO A 51 4.48 1.07 -7.97
C PRO A 51 3.77 0.61 -9.25
N LEU A 52 4.19 -0.55 -9.77
CA LEU A 52 3.42 -1.32 -10.74
C LEU A 52 2.54 -2.30 -9.97
N LEU A 53 1.23 -2.23 -10.18
CA LEU A 53 0.22 -3.03 -9.49
C LEU A 53 -0.78 -3.62 -10.49
N SER A 54 -1.53 -4.64 -10.07
CA SER A 54 -2.78 -5.00 -10.76
C SER A 54 -3.83 -3.91 -10.56
N CYS A 55 -4.72 -3.73 -11.52
CA CYS A 55 -5.82 -2.77 -11.40
C CYS A 55 -6.71 -3.06 -10.18
N ALA A 56 -6.88 -4.33 -9.81
CA ALA A 56 -7.63 -4.73 -8.62
C ALA A 56 -6.95 -4.24 -7.34
N MET A 57 -5.63 -4.44 -7.20
CA MET A 57 -4.87 -3.93 -6.04
C MET A 57 -4.90 -2.40 -5.96
N ALA A 58 -4.74 -1.72 -7.09
CA ALA A 58 -4.81 -0.26 -7.13
C ALA A 58 -6.18 0.30 -6.71
N ARG A 59 -7.29 -0.39 -7.03
CA ARG A 59 -8.64 -0.02 -6.57
C ARG A 59 -8.80 -0.21 -5.07
N THR A 60 -8.41 -1.36 -4.54
CA THR A 60 -8.45 -1.63 -3.09
C THR A 60 -7.64 -0.60 -2.31
N LEU A 61 -6.45 -0.27 -2.82
CA LEU A 61 -5.58 0.76 -2.26
C LEU A 61 -6.25 2.14 -2.25
N ALA A 62 -6.87 2.57 -3.36
CA ALA A 62 -7.57 3.85 -3.45
C ALA A 62 -8.72 3.95 -2.43
N ASP A 63 -9.53 2.90 -2.33
CA ASP A 63 -10.63 2.83 -1.37
C ASP A 63 -10.14 2.90 0.08
N TRP A 64 -9.08 2.18 0.42
CA TRP A 64 -8.49 2.20 1.75
C TRP A 64 -7.86 3.56 2.09
N LEU A 65 -7.14 4.19 1.17
CA LEU A 65 -6.57 5.52 1.37
C LEU A 65 -7.65 6.56 1.68
N ASP A 66 -8.72 6.59 0.88
CA ASP A 66 -9.79 7.58 1.02
C ASP A 66 -10.68 7.34 2.24
N ARG A 67 -11.06 6.06 2.48
CA ARG A 67 -12.08 5.71 3.49
C ARG A 67 -11.51 5.39 4.86
N SER A 68 -10.21 5.10 4.95
CA SER A 68 -9.58 4.67 6.21
C SER A 68 -8.34 5.51 6.54
N LEU A 69 -7.31 5.50 5.70
CA LEU A 69 -6.04 6.12 6.06
C LEU A 69 -6.14 7.64 6.17
N GLN A 70 -6.87 8.30 5.28
CA GLN A 70 -7.10 9.74 5.34
C GLN A 70 -7.87 10.18 6.60
N PRO A 71 -9.01 9.54 7.00
CA PRO A 71 -9.64 9.80 8.28
C PRO A 71 -8.74 9.57 9.49
N LEU A 72 -7.91 8.51 9.48
CA LEU A 72 -6.96 8.25 10.55
C LEU A 72 -5.88 9.34 10.66
N ALA A 73 -5.35 9.81 9.52
CA ALA A 73 -4.39 10.91 9.48
C ALA A 73 -4.96 12.18 10.12
N ARG A 74 -6.21 12.50 9.83
CA ARG A 74 -6.91 13.63 10.43
C ARG A 74 -7.18 13.44 11.92
N GLY A 75 -7.67 12.26 12.32
CA GLY A 75 -8.00 11.98 13.69
C GLY A 75 -6.81 11.97 14.64
N HIS A 76 -5.63 11.55 14.17
CA HIS A 76 -4.41 11.46 14.98
C HIS A 76 -3.53 12.72 14.92
N PHE A 77 -3.52 13.44 13.78
CA PHE A 77 -2.56 14.50 13.52
C PHE A 77 -3.19 15.81 13.00
N GLU A 78 -4.50 15.85 12.75
CA GLU A 78 -5.19 16.99 12.11
C GLU A 78 -4.56 17.37 10.76
N ARG A 79 -4.02 16.38 10.04
CA ARG A 79 -3.28 16.54 8.77
C ARG A 79 -3.86 15.66 7.67
N ASP A 80 -3.72 16.12 6.45
CA ASP A 80 -4.04 15.32 5.27
C ASP A 80 -2.89 14.40 4.88
N LEU A 81 -3.24 13.20 4.43
CA LEU A 81 -2.32 12.27 3.78
C LEU A 81 -1.88 12.86 2.43
N VAL A 82 -0.57 12.92 2.17
CA VAL A 82 -0.04 13.53 0.94
C VAL A 82 0.89 12.60 0.15
N ALA A 83 1.55 11.65 0.83
CA ALA A 83 2.42 10.71 0.13
C ALA A 83 2.62 9.41 0.91
N LEU A 84 2.92 8.33 0.18
CA LEU A 84 3.45 7.09 0.72
C LEU A 84 4.83 6.81 0.13
N ARG A 85 5.80 6.46 0.98
CA ARG A 85 7.04 5.83 0.55
C ARG A 85 6.82 4.34 0.55
N VAL A 86 6.94 3.74 -0.64
CA VAL A 86 6.56 2.34 -0.89
C VAL A 86 7.69 1.54 -1.53
N GLY A 87 7.57 0.21 -1.51
CA GLY A 87 8.32 -0.67 -2.39
C GLY A 87 7.82 -0.61 -3.83
N GLY A 88 8.51 -1.30 -4.75
CA GLY A 88 8.23 -1.24 -6.18
C GLY A 88 6.88 -1.84 -6.64
N GLY A 89 6.12 -2.48 -5.75
CA GLY A 89 4.91 -3.22 -6.07
C GLY A 89 5.26 -4.56 -6.72
N HIS A 90 5.21 -4.65 -8.05
CA HIS A 90 5.52 -5.87 -8.78
C HIS A 90 7.01 -6.24 -8.69
N GLU A 91 7.28 -7.48 -8.30
CA GLU A 91 8.59 -8.13 -8.31
C GLU A 91 8.39 -9.64 -8.52
N CYS A 92 8.84 -10.17 -9.67
CA CYS A 92 8.74 -11.60 -9.97
C CYS A 92 9.69 -12.40 -9.07
N ARG A 93 9.16 -12.94 -7.98
CA ARG A 93 9.89 -13.74 -6.99
C ARG A 93 8.97 -14.67 -6.22
N ARG A 94 9.55 -15.65 -5.53
CA ARG A 94 8.84 -16.47 -4.56
C ARG A 94 8.75 -15.75 -3.21
N ARG A 95 7.86 -16.22 -2.33
CA ARG A 95 7.68 -15.69 -0.97
C ARG A 95 9.00 -15.74 -0.20
N ASN A 96 9.29 -14.67 0.53
CA ASN A 96 10.52 -14.51 1.32
C ASN A 96 11.81 -14.72 0.53
N ARG A 97 11.79 -14.51 -0.81
CA ARG A 97 12.93 -14.74 -1.74
C ARG A 97 13.47 -16.17 -1.68
N ALA A 98 12.64 -17.15 -1.32
CA ALA A 98 13.02 -18.56 -1.29
C ALA A 98 13.31 -19.09 -2.70
N SER A 99 14.14 -20.12 -2.80
CA SER A 99 14.46 -20.80 -4.08
C SER A 99 13.31 -21.69 -4.58
N THR A 100 12.43 -22.13 -3.69
CA THR A 100 11.27 -23.00 -3.96
C THR A 100 10.03 -22.50 -3.21
N GLY A 101 8.87 -23.08 -3.51
CA GLY A 101 7.62 -22.73 -2.83
C GLY A 101 6.71 -21.79 -3.63
N PRO A 102 5.67 -21.25 -3.02
CA PRO A 102 4.68 -20.42 -3.72
C PRO A 102 5.25 -19.08 -4.20
N VAL A 103 4.70 -18.59 -5.30
CA VAL A 103 4.99 -17.26 -5.83
C VAL A 103 4.47 -16.20 -4.84
N SER A 104 5.18 -15.10 -4.72
CA SER A 104 4.78 -13.95 -3.89
C SER A 104 3.62 -13.19 -4.55
N GLU A 105 2.76 -12.57 -3.77
CA GLU A 105 1.71 -11.68 -4.28
C GLU A 105 2.29 -10.42 -4.98
N HIS A 106 3.52 -10.05 -4.67
CA HIS A 106 4.26 -9.05 -5.45
C HIS A 106 4.46 -9.49 -6.90
N ALA A 107 4.70 -10.77 -7.15
CA ALA A 107 4.93 -11.30 -8.49
C ALA A 107 3.72 -11.16 -9.42
N THR A 108 2.53 -11.03 -8.87
CA THR A 108 1.28 -10.81 -9.62
C THR A 108 0.74 -9.38 -9.50
N GLY A 109 1.53 -8.46 -8.92
CA GLY A 109 1.13 -7.08 -8.69
C GLY A 109 -0.02 -6.92 -7.68
N GLN A 110 -0.24 -7.91 -6.84
CA GLN A 110 -1.33 -7.94 -5.85
C GLN A 110 -0.89 -7.53 -4.44
N ALA A 111 0.34 -7.08 -4.27
CA ALA A 111 0.89 -6.65 -2.99
C ALA A 111 1.60 -5.30 -3.09
N LEU A 112 1.71 -4.62 -1.94
CA LEU A 112 2.46 -3.37 -1.77
C LEU A 112 3.10 -3.35 -0.38
N ASP A 113 4.37 -2.90 -0.33
CA ASP A 113 5.11 -2.64 0.90
C ASP A 113 5.16 -1.14 1.16
N ILE A 114 4.71 -0.71 2.35
CA ILE A 114 4.65 0.70 2.76
C ILE A 114 5.68 0.94 3.86
N PHE A 115 6.66 1.80 3.59
CA PHE A 115 7.77 2.12 4.49
C PHE A 115 7.55 3.38 5.31
N ALA A 116 6.83 4.36 4.76
CA ALA A 116 6.50 5.59 5.48
C ALA A 116 5.24 6.26 4.93
N ILE A 117 4.57 7.00 5.80
CA ILE A 117 3.35 7.75 5.55
C ILE A 117 3.65 9.22 5.79
N LYS A 118 3.46 10.08 4.79
CA LYS A 118 3.68 11.52 4.90
C LYS A 118 2.36 12.26 5.00
N LEU A 119 2.25 13.06 6.04
CA LEU A 119 1.07 13.86 6.38
C LEU A 119 1.44 15.34 6.30
N ARG A 120 0.48 16.22 5.95
CA ARG A 120 0.73 17.66 5.85
C ARG A 120 -0.52 18.48 6.14
N THR A 121 -0.30 19.64 6.79
CA THR A 121 -1.27 20.74 6.89
C THR A 121 -0.52 22.04 6.60
N GLY A 122 -0.96 22.79 5.59
CA GLY A 122 -0.22 23.97 5.13
C GLY A 122 1.25 23.67 4.79
N GLY A 123 2.18 24.38 5.42
CA GLY A 123 3.63 24.17 5.27
C GLY A 123 4.22 23.11 6.20
N ASP A 124 3.45 22.63 7.18
CA ASP A 124 3.92 21.70 8.23
C ASP A 124 3.70 20.24 7.80
N ALA A 125 4.77 19.44 7.78
CA ALA A 125 4.78 18.06 7.37
C ALA A 125 5.30 17.13 8.47
N VAL A 126 4.65 15.97 8.61
CA VAL A 126 5.08 14.86 9.47
C VAL A 126 5.28 13.63 8.61
N GLU A 127 6.41 12.96 8.76
CA GLU A 127 6.64 11.63 8.20
C GLU A 127 6.61 10.59 9.31
N VAL A 128 5.73 9.61 9.18
CA VAL A 128 5.62 8.46 10.07
C VAL A 128 6.33 7.29 9.41
N VAL A 129 7.50 6.91 9.92
CA VAL A 129 8.30 5.79 9.42
C VAL A 129 7.83 4.51 10.13
N VAL A 130 7.44 3.49 9.34
CA VAL A 130 6.87 2.24 9.88
C VAL A 130 7.84 1.50 10.80
N GLU A 131 9.11 1.43 10.42
CA GLU A 131 10.16 0.77 11.22
C GLU A 131 10.43 1.46 12.56
N LYS A 132 10.38 2.80 12.57
CA LYS A 132 10.85 3.62 13.71
C LYS A 132 9.90 4.78 14.00
N PRO A 133 8.67 4.50 14.47
CA PRO A 133 7.72 5.54 14.83
C PRO A 133 8.23 6.39 16.01
N GLN A 134 7.98 7.69 15.95
CA GLN A 134 8.42 8.64 16.97
C GLN A 134 7.31 8.90 18.00
N GLY A 135 7.53 8.43 19.22
CA GLY A 135 6.63 8.68 20.34
C GLY A 135 5.26 7.99 20.25
N LEU A 136 4.42 8.26 21.24
CA LEU A 136 3.14 7.57 21.42
C LEU A 136 2.13 7.84 20.28
N ALA A 137 2.11 9.08 19.77
CA ALA A 137 1.15 9.46 18.74
C ALA A 137 1.36 8.67 17.42
N GLN A 138 2.63 8.56 16.96
CA GLN A 138 2.95 7.78 15.75
C GLN A 138 2.73 6.29 15.95
N ASN A 139 3.03 5.73 17.12
CA ASN A 139 2.75 4.33 17.45
C ASN A 139 1.25 4.04 17.38
N ARG A 140 0.42 4.81 18.05
CA ARG A 140 -1.04 4.65 18.03
C ARG A 140 -1.62 4.79 16.62
N PHE A 141 -1.09 5.73 15.84
CA PHE A 141 -1.49 5.89 14.45
C PHE A 141 -1.15 4.65 13.62
N LEU A 142 0.06 4.10 13.72
CA LEU A 142 0.45 2.90 12.99
C LEU A 142 -0.36 1.66 13.42
N ASP A 143 -0.71 1.54 14.70
CA ASP A 143 -1.62 0.48 15.18
C ASP A 143 -3.00 0.60 14.52
N ALA A 144 -3.56 1.80 14.46
CA ALA A 144 -4.84 2.05 13.79
C ALA A 144 -4.77 1.82 12.27
N VAL A 145 -3.66 2.23 11.62
CA VAL A 145 -3.38 1.96 10.20
C VAL A 145 -3.36 0.46 9.95
N ARG A 146 -2.64 -0.32 10.75
CA ARG A 146 -2.56 -1.78 10.62
C ARG A 146 -3.91 -2.45 10.79
N GLN A 147 -4.70 -2.06 11.80
CA GLN A 147 -6.06 -2.57 12.00
C GLN A 147 -6.99 -2.26 10.82
N SER A 148 -6.93 -1.03 10.30
CA SER A 148 -7.73 -0.63 9.14
C SER A 148 -7.32 -1.39 7.88
N ALA A 149 -6.02 -1.63 7.69
CA ALA A 149 -5.49 -2.42 6.58
C ALA A 149 -5.97 -3.88 6.66
N CYS A 150 -5.98 -4.48 7.86
CA CYS A 150 -6.57 -5.80 8.08
C CYS A 150 -8.05 -5.88 7.66
N GLY A 151 -8.79 -4.79 7.79
CA GLY A 151 -10.17 -4.67 7.30
C GLY A 151 -10.29 -4.60 5.77
N ALA A 152 -9.32 -4.00 5.10
CA ALA A 152 -9.37 -3.72 3.67
C ALA A 152 -8.67 -4.79 2.80
N PHE A 153 -7.59 -5.39 3.29
CA PHE A 153 -6.74 -6.34 2.56
C PHE A 153 -6.91 -7.77 3.08
N MET A 154 -6.38 -8.74 2.36
CA MET A 154 -6.45 -10.17 2.71
C MET A 154 -5.28 -10.60 3.60
N THR A 155 -4.11 -9.99 3.40
CA THR A 155 -2.95 -10.13 4.29
C THR A 155 -2.49 -8.74 4.71
N THR A 156 -2.14 -8.61 5.99
CA THR A 156 -1.50 -7.43 6.56
C THR A 156 -0.42 -7.88 7.52
N LEU A 157 0.85 -7.59 7.19
CA LEU A 157 2.01 -7.91 8.00
C LEU A 157 2.82 -6.65 8.28
N GLY A 158 3.46 -6.59 9.43
CA GLY A 158 4.26 -5.41 9.76
C GLY A 158 5.27 -5.70 10.86
N PRO A 159 5.93 -4.68 11.42
CA PRO A 159 6.86 -4.85 12.51
C PRO A 159 6.26 -5.69 13.64
N GLY A 160 6.98 -6.78 14.01
CA GLY A 160 6.50 -7.74 15.00
C GLY A 160 5.88 -9.01 14.43
N SER A 161 5.53 -9.08 13.14
CA SER A 161 5.03 -10.31 12.52
C SER A 161 6.16 -11.31 12.26
N ASP A 162 7.18 -10.93 11.53
CA ASP A 162 8.38 -11.70 11.24
C ASP A 162 9.54 -10.78 10.84
N ALA A 163 10.74 -11.36 10.66
CA ALA A 163 11.95 -10.63 10.32
C ALA A 163 11.89 -9.97 8.93
N ALA A 164 11.17 -10.56 7.98
CA ALA A 164 11.06 -10.01 6.62
C ALA A 164 10.22 -8.73 6.58
N HIS A 165 9.29 -8.55 7.52
CA HIS A 165 8.37 -7.40 7.62
C HIS A 165 8.74 -6.43 8.76
N ALA A 166 9.98 -6.50 9.29
CA ALA A 166 10.40 -5.68 10.43
C ALA A 166 10.43 -4.17 10.13
N ASN A 167 10.52 -3.74 8.86
CA ASN A 167 10.73 -2.35 8.48
C ASN A 167 9.63 -1.75 7.59
N HIS A 168 8.55 -2.48 7.30
CA HIS A 168 7.46 -2.02 6.45
C HIS A 168 6.12 -2.66 6.82
N LEU A 169 5.05 -2.07 6.34
CA LEU A 169 3.71 -2.66 6.34
C LEU A 169 3.46 -3.28 4.97
N HIS A 170 3.37 -4.60 4.93
CA HIS A 170 2.96 -5.36 3.75
C HIS A 170 1.45 -5.51 3.72
N VAL A 171 0.84 -5.24 2.57
CA VAL A 171 -0.59 -5.46 2.32
C VAL A 171 -0.79 -6.19 1.00
N ASP A 172 -1.70 -7.16 0.95
CA ASP A 172 -2.05 -7.87 -0.29
C ASP A 172 -3.54 -8.19 -0.41
N ILE A 173 -3.95 -8.53 -1.63
CA ILE A 173 -5.30 -8.97 -1.97
C ILE A 173 -5.32 -10.45 -2.38
N GLN A 174 -4.47 -11.28 -1.79
CA GLN A 174 -4.37 -12.70 -2.08
C GLN A 174 -5.75 -13.37 -2.16
N GLU A 175 -6.01 -14.12 -3.23
CA GLU A 175 -7.22 -14.93 -3.31
C GLU A 175 -7.15 -16.08 -2.31
N ARG A 176 -8.19 -16.20 -1.50
CA ARG A 176 -8.36 -17.26 -0.50
C ARG A 176 -9.71 -17.94 -0.68
N ARG A 177 -9.84 -19.19 -0.21
CA ARG A 177 -11.10 -19.95 -0.27
C ARG A 177 -12.28 -19.23 0.38
N SER A 178 -12.02 -18.40 1.39
CA SER A 178 -13.02 -17.57 2.04
C SER A 178 -12.49 -16.13 2.17
N ARG A 179 -13.30 -15.14 1.78
CA ARG A 179 -13.02 -13.73 1.98
C ARG A 179 -12.97 -13.33 3.46
N ALA A 180 -13.52 -14.13 4.36
CA ALA A 180 -13.42 -13.93 5.80
C ALA A 180 -12.08 -14.41 6.38
N SER A 181 -11.29 -15.18 5.62
CA SER A 181 -10.00 -15.75 6.08
C SER A 181 -8.86 -14.77 5.85
N ARG A 182 -8.87 -13.64 6.57
CA ARG A 182 -7.77 -12.68 6.56
C ARG A 182 -6.62 -13.13 7.44
N PHE A 183 -5.41 -12.72 7.07
CA PHE A 183 -4.20 -12.99 7.84
C PHE A 183 -3.55 -11.66 8.24
N CYS A 184 -3.59 -11.33 9.53
CA CYS A 184 -3.14 -10.06 10.07
C CYS A 184 -2.22 -10.30 11.27
N GLN A 185 -0.99 -9.81 11.20
CA GLN A 185 0.04 -9.90 12.24
C GLN A 185 0.85 -8.59 12.34
#